data_05305cc2188d84f35f892cf1d53037ee
#
_entry.id   05305cc2188d84f35f892cf1d53037ee
#
_cell.length_a   1.000
_cell.length_b   1.000
_cell.length_c   1.000
_cell.angle_alpha   90.00
_cell.angle_beta   90.00
_cell.angle_gamma   90.00
#
_symmetry.space_group_name_H-M   'P 1'
#
loop_
_entity.id
_entity.type
_entity.pdbx_description
1 polymer ?
#
loop_
_entity_poly.entity_id
_entity_poly.type
_entity_poly.pdbx_seq_one_letter_code
_entity_poly.pdbx_strand_id
1 'polypeptide(L)'
;GTGGLGTEIFFLRFVAALRARGCAWIGYRTAPRLAAILRPTTLFDAILDEDDTVPGDVDLVFSGCELPLVLGFGDGDEPPPPQTLAPSARAREALAARVGSLGADPLLAVTWRAGLRGDGPRRKVIELAPFARALAGWKGPLISVQRGATAAELDELGRLCGRTVHDFGDVNDDLDLALALFERTAEYIGVSNTNMYLAAAVGASARVLVKRPGEWRWSGATPERSRWFPAFALYPEDPAQGWTPALARLRRDLTRD
;
A
#
# COMPACT_ATOMS: atom_id res chain seq x y z
N GLY A 1 16.23 4.68 -9.13
CA GLY A 1 14.80 4.97 -8.95
C GLY A 1 14.61 6.18 -8.07
N THR A 2 13.97 7.22 -8.60
CA THR A 2 13.73 8.49 -7.91
C THR A 2 12.51 8.46 -6.98
N GLY A 3 11.93 7.30 -6.75
CA GLY A 3 10.76 7.10 -5.88
C GLY A 3 10.93 5.87 -4.99
N GLY A 4 10.28 5.86 -3.83
CA GLY A 4 10.24 4.66 -2.99
C GLY A 4 9.43 3.53 -3.63
N LEU A 5 9.56 2.33 -3.08
CA LEU A 5 8.94 1.09 -3.54
C LEU A 5 7.43 1.22 -3.88
N GLY A 6 6.67 1.95 -3.04
CA GLY A 6 5.25 2.20 -3.31
C GLY A 6 5.01 3.02 -4.59
N THR A 7 5.94 3.90 -4.95
CA THR A 7 5.86 4.66 -6.20
C THR A 7 6.11 3.75 -7.40
N GLU A 8 7.08 2.84 -7.32
CA GLU A 8 7.32 1.86 -8.38
C GLU A 8 6.09 0.98 -8.61
N ILE A 9 5.52 0.39 -7.54
CA ILE A 9 4.30 -0.42 -7.62
C ILE A 9 3.14 0.37 -8.23
N PHE A 10 3.01 1.65 -7.87
CA PHE A 10 1.96 2.52 -8.44
C PHE A 10 2.05 2.60 -9.96
N PHE A 11 3.25 2.81 -10.52
CA PHE A 11 3.43 3.01 -11.95
C PHE A 11 3.37 1.72 -12.78
N LEU A 12 3.41 0.53 -12.17
CA LEU A 12 3.20 -0.74 -12.88
C LEU A 12 1.87 -0.77 -13.65
N ARG A 13 0.85 -0.05 -13.21
CA ARG A 13 -0.46 0.05 -13.87
C ARG A 13 -0.41 0.52 -15.32
N PHE A 14 0.64 1.25 -15.70
CA PHE A 14 0.80 1.76 -17.04
C PHE A 14 1.51 0.81 -18.00
N VAL A 15 2.09 -0.30 -17.52
CA VAL A 15 2.88 -1.22 -18.34
C VAL A 15 2.02 -1.88 -19.42
N ALA A 16 0.79 -2.26 -19.11
CA ALA A 16 -0.14 -2.82 -20.09
C ALA A 16 -0.39 -1.87 -21.27
N ALA A 17 -0.40 -0.56 -21.04
CA ALA A 17 -0.58 0.42 -22.11
C ALA A 17 0.64 0.51 -23.05
N LEU A 18 1.86 0.20 -22.60
CA LEU A 18 3.02 0.06 -23.50
C LEU A 18 2.82 -1.11 -24.45
N ARG A 19 2.38 -2.25 -23.96
CA ARG A 19 2.06 -3.41 -24.80
C ARG A 19 0.99 -3.08 -25.83
N ALA A 20 -0.07 -2.41 -25.41
CA ALA A 20 -1.16 -1.98 -26.32
C ALA A 20 -0.67 -1.02 -27.42
N ARG A 21 0.44 -0.31 -27.20
CA ARG A 21 1.09 0.56 -28.21
C ARG A 21 2.11 -0.17 -29.10
N GLY A 22 2.23 -1.49 -28.97
CA GLY A 22 3.09 -2.30 -29.83
C GLY A 22 4.52 -2.45 -29.34
N CYS A 23 4.84 -2.13 -28.06
CA CYS A 23 6.17 -2.44 -27.51
C CYS A 23 6.38 -3.94 -27.53
N ALA A 24 7.33 -4.39 -28.36
CA ALA A 24 7.62 -5.82 -28.56
C ALA A 24 8.37 -6.41 -27.35
N TRP A 25 9.22 -5.60 -26.71
CA TRP A 25 10.00 -6.00 -25.55
C TRP A 25 10.00 -4.91 -24.48
N ILE A 26 9.80 -5.31 -23.23
CA ILE A 26 9.83 -4.40 -22.06
C ILE A 26 10.72 -5.01 -20.99
N GLY A 27 11.89 -4.39 -20.75
CA GLY A 27 12.73 -4.68 -19.60
C GLY A 27 12.42 -3.74 -18.44
N TYR A 28 12.53 -4.22 -17.21
CA TYR A 28 12.34 -3.39 -16.04
C TYR A 28 13.48 -3.57 -15.03
N ARG A 29 14.16 -2.46 -14.71
CA ARG A 29 15.21 -2.44 -13.70
C ARG A 29 14.63 -2.00 -12.37
N THR A 30 14.77 -2.83 -11.33
CA THR A 30 14.22 -2.55 -10.01
C THR A 30 15.04 -3.23 -8.90
N ALA A 31 14.78 -2.79 -7.65
CA ALA A 31 15.42 -3.38 -6.48
C ALA A 31 15.01 -4.86 -6.29
N PRO A 32 15.90 -5.71 -5.71
CA PRO A 32 15.69 -7.16 -5.56
C PRO A 32 14.36 -7.53 -4.90
N ARG A 33 13.88 -6.72 -3.96
CA ARG A 33 12.60 -6.98 -3.28
C ARG A 33 11.41 -6.90 -4.20
N LEU A 34 11.36 -5.94 -5.11
CA LEU A 34 10.28 -5.82 -6.09
C LEU A 34 10.48 -6.82 -7.23
N ALA A 35 11.73 -7.04 -7.66
CA ALA A 35 12.09 -8.06 -8.63
C ALA A 35 11.54 -9.44 -8.26
N ALA A 36 11.61 -9.81 -6.97
CA ALA A 36 11.16 -11.12 -6.48
C ALA A 36 9.68 -11.41 -6.78
N ILE A 37 8.80 -10.40 -6.66
CA ILE A 37 7.36 -10.56 -6.94
C ILE A 37 7.00 -10.26 -8.40
N LEU A 38 7.89 -9.66 -9.18
CA LEU A 38 7.65 -9.38 -10.60
C LEU A 38 8.18 -10.48 -11.53
N ARG A 39 9.29 -11.15 -11.18
CA ARG A 39 9.88 -12.24 -11.99
C ARG A 39 8.90 -13.38 -12.33
N PRO A 40 7.96 -13.78 -11.43
CA PRO A 40 6.96 -14.80 -11.75
C PRO A 40 5.83 -14.31 -12.67
N THR A 41 5.75 -13.00 -12.93
CA THR A 41 4.69 -12.42 -13.78
C THR A 41 5.10 -12.38 -15.25
N THR A 42 4.12 -12.22 -16.13
CA THR A 42 4.35 -11.98 -17.57
C THR A 42 4.36 -10.47 -17.91
N LEU A 43 4.47 -9.61 -16.90
CA LEU A 43 4.37 -8.17 -17.10
C LEU A 43 5.54 -7.60 -17.89
N PHE A 44 6.73 -8.19 -17.67
CA PHE A 44 7.99 -7.80 -18.30
C PHE A 44 8.63 -8.99 -19.01
N ASP A 45 9.37 -8.74 -20.09
CA ASP A 45 10.16 -9.76 -20.77
C ASP A 45 11.49 -10.03 -20.02
N ALA A 46 11.99 -9.01 -19.33
CA ALA A 46 13.16 -9.13 -18.46
C ALA A 46 13.05 -8.25 -17.22
N ILE A 47 13.44 -8.81 -16.08
CA ILE A 47 13.69 -8.05 -14.85
C ILE A 47 15.19 -7.95 -14.69
N LEU A 48 15.71 -6.74 -14.77
CA LEU A 48 17.11 -6.39 -14.67
C LEU A 48 17.46 -6.01 -13.23
N ASP A 49 18.60 -6.49 -12.76
CA ASP A 49 19.17 -6.05 -11.49
C ASP A 49 19.91 -4.70 -11.67
N GLU A 50 20.36 -4.08 -10.59
CA GLU A 50 20.92 -2.73 -10.61
C GLU A 50 22.17 -2.63 -11.51
N ASP A 51 23.00 -3.66 -11.51
CA ASP A 51 24.28 -3.74 -12.25
C ASP A 51 24.15 -4.36 -13.65
N ASP A 52 22.97 -4.82 -14.04
CA ASP A 52 22.78 -5.42 -15.36
C ASP A 52 22.94 -4.40 -16.47
N THR A 53 23.56 -4.82 -17.57
CA THR A 53 23.67 -4.01 -18.77
C THR A 53 22.34 -3.98 -19.51
N VAL A 54 21.89 -2.79 -19.91
CA VAL A 54 20.72 -2.63 -20.80
C VAL A 54 21.12 -3.20 -22.18
N PRO A 55 20.30 -4.06 -22.82
CA PRO A 55 20.56 -4.53 -24.18
C PRO A 55 20.76 -3.38 -25.16
N GLY A 56 21.73 -3.53 -26.07
CA GLY A 56 22.16 -2.45 -26.97
C GLY A 56 21.16 -2.12 -28.10
N ASP A 57 20.14 -2.97 -28.28
CA ASP A 57 19.07 -2.85 -29.26
C ASP A 57 17.75 -2.30 -28.68
N VAL A 58 17.79 -1.76 -27.45
CA VAL A 58 16.65 -1.09 -26.82
C VAL A 58 16.49 0.32 -27.39
N ASP A 59 15.32 0.61 -27.97
CA ASP A 59 15.04 1.91 -28.58
C ASP A 59 14.90 3.04 -27.58
N LEU A 60 14.30 2.79 -26.41
CA LEU A 60 13.97 3.82 -25.40
C LEU A 60 14.26 3.32 -23.99
N VAL A 61 14.86 4.19 -23.19
CA VAL A 61 15.06 4.00 -21.75
C VAL A 61 14.53 5.22 -21.02
N PHE A 62 13.62 4.99 -20.05
CA PHE A 62 13.03 6.05 -19.24
C PHE A 62 12.71 5.57 -17.82
N SER A 63 12.44 6.51 -16.93
CA SER A 63 12.02 6.17 -15.58
C SER A 63 10.55 5.70 -15.56
N GLY A 64 10.23 4.70 -14.75
CA GLY A 64 8.84 4.23 -14.61
C GLY A 64 7.85 5.34 -14.23
N CYS A 65 8.28 6.39 -13.53
CA CYS A 65 7.43 7.53 -13.20
C CYS A 65 7.12 8.46 -14.40
N GLU A 66 7.84 8.31 -15.51
CA GLU A 66 7.61 9.04 -16.76
C GLU A 66 6.57 8.35 -17.67
N LEU A 67 6.15 7.13 -17.32
CA LEU A 67 5.17 6.36 -18.10
C LEU A 67 3.89 7.16 -18.44
N PRO A 68 3.25 7.92 -17.54
CA PRO A 68 2.10 8.74 -17.92
C PRO A 68 2.42 9.74 -19.02
N LEU A 69 3.59 10.40 -18.94
CA LEU A 69 4.02 11.37 -19.94
C LEU A 69 4.30 10.70 -21.31
N VAL A 70 5.08 9.60 -21.30
CA VAL A 70 5.40 8.81 -22.50
C VAL A 70 4.14 8.28 -23.18
N LEU A 71 3.12 7.97 -22.39
CA LEU A 71 1.83 7.50 -22.87
C LEU A 71 0.86 8.64 -23.23
N GLY A 72 1.25 9.91 -23.04
CA GLY A 72 0.37 11.06 -23.26
C GLY A 72 -0.83 11.07 -22.33
N PHE A 73 -0.72 10.49 -21.14
CA PHE A 73 -1.81 10.45 -20.17
C PHE A 73 -2.01 11.82 -19.53
N GLY A 74 -3.23 12.33 -19.59
CA GLY A 74 -3.60 13.66 -19.10
C GLY A 74 -4.75 13.64 -18.09
N ASP A 75 -5.16 14.85 -17.68
CA ASP A 75 -6.20 15.02 -16.64
C ASP A 75 -7.59 14.49 -17.04
N GLY A 76 -7.88 14.44 -18.35
CA GLY A 76 -9.14 13.92 -18.89
C GLY A 76 -9.22 12.41 -19.01
N ASP A 77 -8.10 11.70 -18.87
CA ASP A 77 -8.04 10.26 -19.05
C ASP A 77 -8.46 9.50 -17.79
N GLU A 78 -9.16 8.40 -17.97
CA GLU A 78 -9.46 7.50 -16.85
C GLU A 78 -8.18 6.77 -16.41
N PRO A 79 -7.81 6.83 -15.12
CA PRO A 79 -6.62 6.15 -14.63
C PRO A 79 -6.70 4.64 -14.82
N PRO A 80 -5.64 3.99 -15.32
CA PRO A 80 -5.59 2.54 -15.34
C PRO A 80 -5.73 1.96 -13.92
N PRO A 81 -6.40 0.82 -13.76
CA PRO A 81 -6.53 0.19 -12.45
C PRO A 81 -5.15 -0.19 -11.90
N PRO A 82 -5.01 -0.39 -10.57
CA PRO A 82 -3.80 -0.93 -10.00
C PRO A 82 -3.38 -2.23 -10.69
N GLN A 83 -2.07 -2.41 -10.89
CA GLN A 83 -1.55 -3.68 -11.42
C GLN A 83 -1.85 -4.81 -10.43
N THR A 84 -2.55 -5.83 -10.88
CA THR A 84 -2.81 -7.02 -10.06
C THR A 84 -1.52 -7.82 -9.90
N LEU A 85 -1.17 -8.12 -8.64
CA LEU A 85 -0.06 -9.00 -8.26
C LEU A 85 -0.61 -10.10 -7.36
N ALA A 86 -0.29 -11.34 -7.69
CA ALA A 86 -0.72 -12.49 -6.91
C ALA A 86 0.44 -13.00 -6.04
N PRO A 87 0.23 -13.29 -4.75
CA PRO A 87 1.23 -13.95 -3.94
C PRO A 87 1.44 -15.41 -4.39
N SER A 88 2.65 -15.91 -4.16
CA SER A 88 2.98 -17.31 -4.45
C SER A 88 2.22 -18.29 -3.53
N ALA A 89 2.10 -19.55 -3.96
CA ALA A 89 1.57 -20.60 -3.11
C ALA A 89 2.38 -20.77 -1.82
N ARG A 90 3.72 -20.65 -1.90
CA ARG A 90 4.63 -20.68 -0.75
C ARG A 90 4.28 -19.59 0.28
N ALA A 91 4.05 -18.36 -0.17
CA ALA A 91 3.73 -17.25 0.73
C ALA A 91 2.35 -17.42 1.39
N ARG A 92 1.36 -17.91 0.64
CA ARG A 92 0.02 -18.24 1.21
C ARG A 92 0.12 -19.33 2.27
N GLU A 93 0.88 -20.39 2.03
CA GLU A 93 1.08 -21.49 2.97
C GLU A 93 1.84 -21.02 4.23
N ALA A 94 2.91 -20.24 4.06
CA ALA A 94 3.69 -19.70 5.19
C ALA A 94 2.86 -18.82 6.14
N LEU A 95 1.84 -18.13 5.61
CA LEU A 95 0.94 -17.29 6.42
C LEU A 95 -0.30 -18.03 6.94
N ALA A 96 -0.69 -19.15 6.32
CA ALA A 96 -1.94 -19.83 6.65
C ALA A 96 -2.06 -20.18 8.13
N ALA A 97 -1.00 -20.72 8.74
CA ALA A 97 -0.99 -21.08 10.17
C ALA A 97 -1.08 -19.85 11.07
N ARG A 98 -0.32 -18.78 10.76
CA ARG A 98 -0.30 -17.53 11.55
C ARG A 98 -1.66 -16.84 11.52
N VAL A 99 -2.25 -16.70 10.35
CA VAL A 99 -3.56 -16.06 10.16
C VAL A 99 -4.67 -16.97 10.71
N GLY A 100 -4.60 -18.29 10.47
CA GLY A 100 -5.58 -19.26 10.97
C GLY A 100 -5.70 -19.29 12.49
N SER A 101 -4.60 -19.03 13.21
CA SER A 101 -4.62 -18.96 14.68
C SER A 101 -5.38 -17.74 15.22
N LEU A 102 -5.71 -16.76 14.40
CA LEU A 102 -6.45 -15.55 14.79
C LEU A 102 -7.97 -15.73 14.77
N GLY A 103 -8.47 -16.85 14.22
CA GLY A 103 -9.89 -17.13 14.08
C GLY A 103 -10.42 -16.89 12.67
N ALA A 104 -11.74 -17.02 12.52
CA ALA A 104 -12.43 -16.89 11.24
C ALA A 104 -12.99 -15.49 10.97
N ASP A 105 -12.93 -14.59 11.94
CA ASP A 105 -13.46 -13.24 11.82
C ASP A 105 -12.66 -12.40 10.82
N PRO A 106 -13.28 -11.38 10.21
CA PRO A 106 -12.61 -10.46 9.29
C PRO A 106 -11.38 -9.81 9.92
N LEU A 107 -10.25 -9.85 9.23
CA LEU A 107 -8.95 -9.38 9.71
C LEU A 107 -8.72 -7.92 9.32
N LEU A 108 -8.38 -7.08 10.30
CA LEU A 108 -7.98 -5.69 10.07
C LEU A 108 -6.47 -5.52 10.20
N ALA A 109 -5.82 -5.04 9.14
CA ALA A 109 -4.42 -4.66 9.18
C ALA A 109 -4.27 -3.15 9.38
N VAL A 110 -3.33 -2.72 10.24
CA VAL A 110 -3.14 -1.31 10.55
C VAL A 110 -1.68 -0.85 10.48
N THR A 111 -1.51 0.44 10.11
CA THR A 111 -0.27 1.21 10.33
C THR A 111 -0.60 2.63 10.76
N TRP A 112 0.25 3.22 11.59
CA TRP A 112 0.05 4.60 12.10
C TRP A 112 1.16 5.57 11.69
N ARG A 113 2.19 5.08 10.98
CA ARG A 113 3.25 5.94 10.42
C ARG A 113 3.79 5.39 9.11
N ALA A 114 4.32 6.28 8.28
CA ALA A 114 5.04 5.91 7.06
C ALA A 114 6.55 5.98 7.29
N GLY A 115 7.27 5.03 6.68
CA GLY A 115 8.72 4.93 6.76
C GLY A 115 9.25 4.44 8.10
N LEU A 116 10.58 4.37 8.21
CA LEU A 116 11.28 4.19 9.47
C LEU A 116 11.25 5.50 10.26
N ARG A 117 11.57 5.44 11.56
CA ARG A 117 11.62 6.61 12.42
C ARG A 117 12.54 7.66 11.82
N GLY A 118 12.02 8.85 11.55
CA GLY A 118 12.77 10.00 11.01
C GLY A 118 12.06 11.30 11.37
N ASP A 119 12.81 12.37 11.50
CA ASP A 119 12.29 13.71 11.80
C ASP A 119 12.09 14.50 10.51
N GLY A 120 10.99 15.25 10.42
CA GLY A 120 10.74 16.13 9.29
C GLY A 120 9.28 16.57 9.15
N PRO A 121 9.02 17.73 8.53
CA PRO A 121 7.68 18.33 8.44
C PRO A 121 6.69 17.52 7.57
N ARG A 122 7.19 16.59 6.75
CA ARG A 122 6.36 15.70 5.91
C ARG A 122 6.04 14.36 6.58
N ARG A 123 6.33 14.25 7.87
CA ARG A 123 6.12 13.01 8.62
C ARG A 123 4.64 12.63 8.65
N LYS A 124 4.32 11.46 8.11
CA LYS A 124 2.98 10.87 8.14
C LYS A 124 2.89 9.99 9.40
N VAL A 125 2.46 10.57 10.49
CA VAL A 125 2.32 9.88 11.79
C VAL A 125 1.02 10.27 12.43
N ILE A 126 0.36 9.30 13.03
CA ILE A 126 -0.82 9.46 13.85
C ILE A 126 -0.48 8.98 15.26
N GLU A 127 -0.87 9.73 16.27
CA GLU A 127 -0.71 9.32 17.65
C GLU A 127 -1.55 8.09 17.98
N LEU A 128 -1.00 7.17 18.77
CA LEU A 128 -1.65 5.88 19.05
C LEU A 128 -3.00 6.04 19.77
N ALA A 129 -3.11 6.94 20.75
CA ALA A 129 -4.33 7.08 21.53
C ALA A 129 -5.56 7.52 20.70
N PRO A 130 -5.51 8.58 19.88
CA PRO A 130 -6.62 8.92 19.00
C PRO A 130 -6.86 7.87 17.91
N PHE A 131 -5.82 7.20 17.40
CA PHE A 131 -5.93 6.14 16.41
C PHE A 131 -6.66 4.92 17.00
N ALA A 132 -6.26 4.45 18.17
CA ALA A 132 -6.92 3.34 18.88
C ALA A 132 -8.41 3.61 19.11
N ARG A 133 -8.76 4.84 19.53
CA ARG A 133 -10.17 5.22 19.68
C ARG A 133 -10.96 5.17 18.37
N ALA A 134 -10.32 5.47 17.25
CA ALA A 134 -10.96 5.36 15.94
C ALA A 134 -11.20 3.91 15.52
N LEU A 135 -10.33 2.97 15.93
CA LEU A 135 -10.45 1.54 15.64
C LEU A 135 -11.43 0.78 16.56
N ALA A 136 -11.94 1.39 17.61
CA ALA A 136 -12.78 0.72 18.63
C ALA A 136 -14.06 0.08 18.07
N GLY A 137 -14.54 0.51 16.89
CA GLY A 137 -15.69 -0.07 16.19
C GLY A 137 -15.44 -1.45 15.58
N TRP A 138 -14.20 -1.77 15.26
CA TRP A 138 -13.85 -3.05 14.64
C TRP A 138 -14.03 -4.22 15.62
N LYS A 139 -14.57 -5.34 15.14
CA LYS A 139 -14.88 -6.53 15.98
C LYS A 139 -13.93 -7.69 15.79
N GLY A 140 -13.37 -7.85 14.60
CA GLY A 140 -12.45 -8.95 14.26
C GLY A 140 -11.04 -8.77 14.81
N PRO A 141 -10.13 -9.70 14.53
CA PRO A 141 -8.72 -9.62 14.90
C PRO A 141 -8.05 -8.35 14.34
N LEU A 142 -7.12 -7.80 15.12
CA LEU A 142 -6.35 -6.61 14.77
C LEU A 142 -4.88 -6.98 14.63
N ILE A 143 -4.30 -6.75 13.45
CA ILE A 143 -2.89 -6.96 13.19
C ILE A 143 -2.17 -5.65 12.88
N SER A 144 -0.96 -5.54 13.36
CA SER A 144 -0.04 -4.45 13.00
C SER A 144 0.87 -4.91 11.87
N VAL A 145 0.84 -4.21 10.75
CA VAL A 145 1.85 -4.31 9.68
C VAL A 145 2.78 -3.10 9.70
N GLN A 146 2.90 -2.46 10.86
CA GLN A 146 3.76 -1.30 11.04
C GLN A 146 5.23 -1.71 11.05
N ARG A 147 5.97 -1.33 10.01
CA ARG A 147 7.41 -1.56 9.97
C ARG A 147 8.12 -0.90 11.14
N GLY A 148 8.96 -1.68 11.84
CA GLY A 148 9.72 -1.19 12.99
C GLY A 148 8.83 -0.73 14.15
N ALA A 149 7.66 -1.33 14.35
CA ALA A 149 6.92 -1.19 15.60
C ALA A 149 7.75 -1.76 16.75
N THR A 150 7.68 -1.12 17.91
CA THR A 150 8.27 -1.68 19.15
C THR A 150 7.20 -2.47 19.91
N ALA A 151 7.62 -3.44 20.73
CA ALA A 151 6.70 -4.15 21.60
C ALA A 151 5.86 -3.19 22.47
N ALA A 152 6.49 -2.14 23.01
CA ALA A 152 5.78 -1.12 23.80
C ALA A 152 4.70 -0.36 23.00
N GLU A 153 4.93 -0.07 21.71
CA GLU A 153 3.89 0.55 20.85
C GLU A 153 2.73 -0.42 20.59
N LEU A 154 3.00 -1.70 20.39
CA LEU A 154 1.98 -2.73 20.17
C LEU A 154 1.15 -2.96 21.44
N ASP A 155 1.82 -3.06 22.61
CA ASP A 155 1.17 -3.21 23.91
C ASP A 155 0.30 -1.98 24.23
N GLU A 156 0.80 -0.78 23.97
CA GLU A 156 0.04 0.46 24.15
C GLU A 156 -1.19 0.49 23.24
N LEU A 157 -1.04 0.20 21.94
CA LEU A 157 -2.15 0.14 21.00
C LEU A 157 -3.18 -0.90 21.45
N GLY A 158 -2.73 -2.08 21.85
CA GLY A 158 -3.60 -3.16 22.36
C GLY A 158 -4.38 -2.73 23.61
N ARG A 159 -3.69 -2.15 24.58
CA ARG A 159 -4.31 -1.62 25.82
C ARG A 159 -5.35 -0.53 25.49
N LEU A 160 -5.05 0.38 24.57
CA LEU A 160 -5.95 1.46 24.17
C LEU A 160 -7.15 0.96 23.36
N CYS A 161 -6.99 -0.09 22.56
CA CYS A 161 -8.09 -0.74 21.82
C CYS A 161 -8.90 -1.73 22.67
N GLY A 162 -8.41 -2.10 23.86
CA GLY A 162 -9.01 -3.14 24.70
C GLY A 162 -8.94 -4.56 24.11
N ARG A 163 -7.91 -4.86 23.30
CA ARG A 163 -7.72 -6.15 22.60
C ARG A 163 -6.27 -6.41 22.25
N THR A 164 -5.95 -7.67 21.94
CA THR A 164 -4.64 -8.03 21.41
C THR A 164 -4.41 -7.44 20.04
N VAL A 165 -3.23 -6.86 19.83
CA VAL A 165 -2.71 -6.46 18.52
C VAL A 165 -1.59 -7.42 18.15
N HIS A 166 -1.79 -8.21 17.09
CA HIS A 166 -0.81 -9.18 16.65
C HIS A 166 0.22 -8.54 15.73
N ASP A 167 1.50 -8.82 15.97
CA ASP A 167 2.59 -8.27 15.16
C ASP A 167 2.79 -9.07 13.86
N PHE A 168 2.67 -8.39 12.74
CA PHE A 168 3.00 -8.86 11.40
C PHE A 168 3.94 -7.88 10.69
N GLY A 169 4.69 -7.07 11.44
CA GLY A 169 5.61 -6.08 10.89
C GLY A 169 6.74 -6.70 10.04
N ASP A 170 7.08 -7.95 10.27
CA ASP A 170 8.07 -8.74 9.55
C ASP A 170 7.71 -8.97 8.06
N VAL A 171 6.42 -9.02 7.70
CA VAL A 171 6.00 -9.20 6.30
C VAL A 171 6.48 -8.06 5.39
N ASN A 172 6.84 -6.91 5.96
CA ASN A 172 7.41 -5.82 5.18
C ASN A 172 8.81 -6.13 4.62
N ASP A 173 9.47 -7.17 5.05
CA ASP A 173 10.78 -7.57 4.54
C ASP A 173 10.69 -8.54 3.36
N ASP A 174 9.53 -9.20 3.18
CA ASP A 174 9.20 -10.06 2.04
C ASP A 174 7.87 -9.60 1.42
N LEU A 175 7.92 -8.98 0.23
CA LEU A 175 6.72 -8.46 -0.44
C LEU A 175 5.74 -9.56 -0.86
N ASP A 176 6.20 -10.77 -1.08
CA ASP A 176 5.34 -11.91 -1.41
C ASP A 176 4.49 -12.31 -0.19
N LEU A 177 5.11 -12.33 1.01
CA LEU A 177 4.36 -12.51 2.26
C LEU A 177 3.39 -11.36 2.52
N ALA A 178 3.80 -10.11 2.22
CA ALA A 178 2.92 -8.96 2.38
C ALA A 178 1.69 -9.04 1.46
N LEU A 179 1.87 -9.44 0.18
CA LEU A 179 0.75 -9.68 -0.75
C LEU A 179 -0.18 -10.77 -0.22
N ALA A 180 0.38 -11.90 0.26
CA ALA A 180 -0.41 -13.00 0.81
C ALA A 180 -1.20 -12.58 2.07
N LEU A 181 -0.62 -11.71 2.90
CA LEU A 181 -1.33 -11.17 4.06
C LEU A 181 -2.47 -10.24 3.64
N PHE A 182 -2.24 -9.30 2.71
CA PHE A 182 -3.29 -8.39 2.26
C PHE A 182 -4.41 -9.11 1.49
N GLU A 183 -4.13 -10.20 0.80
CA GLU A 183 -5.17 -11.08 0.21
C GLU A 183 -6.12 -11.67 1.26
N ARG A 184 -5.67 -11.79 2.52
CA ARG A 184 -6.43 -12.34 3.66
C ARG A 184 -7.05 -11.26 4.54
N THR A 185 -6.71 -9.99 4.37
CA THR A 185 -7.29 -8.90 5.15
C THR A 185 -8.62 -8.46 4.58
N ALA A 186 -9.60 -8.28 5.44
CA ALA A 186 -10.88 -7.67 5.05
C ALA A 186 -10.70 -6.19 4.76
N GLU A 187 -9.83 -5.51 5.53
CA GLU A 187 -9.56 -4.09 5.37
C GLU A 187 -8.16 -3.71 5.85
N TYR A 188 -7.58 -2.71 5.23
CA TYR A 188 -6.34 -2.09 5.67
C TYR A 188 -6.57 -0.63 6.04
N ILE A 189 -6.15 -0.21 7.23
CA ILE A 189 -6.27 1.17 7.71
C ILE A 189 -4.89 1.73 8.04
N GLY A 190 -4.55 2.87 7.46
CA GLY A 190 -3.27 3.52 7.80
C GLY A 190 -2.97 4.77 7.02
N VAL A 191 -1.81 5.35 7.29
CA VAL A 191 -1.28 6.46 6.49
C VAL A 191 -0.75 5.95 5.15
N SER A 192 -0.69 6.84 4.16
CA SER A 192 -0.11 6.52 2.84
C SER A 192 1.34 6.01 2.97
N ASN A 193 1.55 4.75 2.63
CA ASN A 193 2.84 4.04 2.62
C ASN A 193 2.82 2.91 1.57
N THR A 194 3.88 2.11 1.47
CA THR A 194 3.99 1.01 0.51
C THR A 194 2.85 -0.01 0.63
N ASN A 195 2.38 -0.29 1.85
CA ASN A 195 1.34 -1.29 2.09
C ASN A 195 0.01 -0.96 1.41
N MET A 196 -0.31 0.34 1.21
CA MET A 196 -1.48 0.76 0.44
C MET A 196 -1.44 0.26 -1.01
N TYR A 197 -0.26 0.29 -1.62
CA TYR A 197 -0.10 -0.15 -3.01
C TYR A 197 -0.12 -1.67 -3.13
N LEU A 198 0.42 -2.39 -2.13
CA LEU A 198 0.33 -3.85 -2.06
C LEU A 198 -1.11 -4.31 -1.82
N ALA A 199 -1.84 -3.66 -0.92
CA ALA A 199 -3.26 -3.92 -0.71
C ALA A 199 -4.07 -3.69 -2.00
N ALA A 200 -3.81 -2.59 -2.73
CA ALA A 200 -4.44 -2.33 -4.02
C ALA A 200 -4.11 -3.40 -5.07
N ALA A 201 -2.87 -3.91 -5.08
CA ALA A 201 -2.42 -4.92 -6.04
C ALA A 201 -3.11 -6.28 -5.87
N VAL A 202 -3.58 -6.61 -4.67
CA VAL A 202 -4.39 -7.82 -4.41
C VAL A 202 -5.89 -7.56 -4.37
N GLY A 203 -6.32 -6.32 -4.64
CA GLY A 203 -7.75 -5.95 -4.63
C GLY A 203 -8.36 -5.78 -3.24
N ALA A 204 -7.53 -5.69 -2.18
CA ALA A 204 -8.02 -5.45 -0.83
C ALA A 204 -8.58 -4.03 -0.66
N SER A 205 -9.59 -3.87 0.20
CA SER A 205 -10.12 -2.57 0.59
C SER A 205 -9.17 -1.84 1.54
N ALA A 206 -9.17 -0.50 1.47
CA ALA A 206 -8.39 0.30 2.41
C ALA A 206 -9.05 1.64 2.78
N ARG A 207 -8.77 2.09 4.01
CA ARG A 207 -9.10 3.43 4.51
C ARG A 207 -7.79 4.18 4.74
N VAL A 208 -7.54 5.18 3.89
CA VAL A 208 -6.26 5.88 3.85
C VAL A 208 -6.36 7.21 4.60
N LEU A 209 -5.54 7.35 5.64
CA LEU A 209 -5.36 8.61 6.34
C LEU A 209 -4.36 9.47 5.56
N VAL A 210 -4.85 10.54 4.95
CA VAL A 210 -4.12 11.37 4.00
C VAL A 210 -3.69 12.67 4.65
N LYS A 211 -2.37 12.86 4.80
CA LYS A 211 -1.80 14.12 5.31
C LYS A 211 -2.03 15.26 4.31
N ARG A 212 -2.28 16.47 4.81
CA ARG A 212 -2.41 17.68 4.00
C ARG A 212 -1.20 18.63 4.21
N PRO A 213 -0.64 19.22 3.13
CA PRO A 213 -0.95 18.96 1.72
C PRO A 213 -0.60 17.51 1.33
N GLY A 214 -1.48 16.89 0.56
CA GLY A 214 -1.39 15.47 0.22
C GLY A 214 -0.60 15.20 -1.07
N GLU A 215 -0.30 13.94 -1.29
CA GLU A 215 0.20 13.46 -2.56
C GLU A 215 -0.93 13.48 -3.60
N TRP A 216 -0.63 13.84 -4.85
CA TRP A 216 -1.58 13.92 -5.95
C TRP A 216 -2.35 12.59 -6.18
N ARG A 217 -1.75 11.45 -5.84
CA ARG A 217 -2.37 10.12 -5.93
C ARG A 217 -3.63 9.96 -5.05
N TRP A 218 -3.76 10.80 -4.03
CA TRP A 218 -4.93 10.82 -3.15
C TRP A 218 -5.93 11.93 -3.50
N SER A 219 -5.77 12.57 -4.65
CA SER A 219 -6.75 13.53 -5.17
C SER A 219 -7.85 12.81 -5.96
N GLY A 220 -9.04 13.39 -5.98
CA GLY A 220 -10.20 12.90 -6.72
C GLY A 220 -11.28 13.97 -6.83
N ALA A 221 -12.46 13.59 -7.30
CA ALA A 221 -13.61 14.49 -7.43
C ALA A 221 -14.07 15.05 -6.08
N THR A 222 -13.86 14.31 -4.99
CA THR A 222 -14.11 14.75 -3.62
C THR A 222 -12.89 14.46 -2.75
N PRO A 223 -12.75 15.14 -1.59
CA PRO A 223 -11.64 14.89 -0.66
C PRO A 223 -11.60 13.46 -0.09
N GLU A 224 -12.72 12.74 -0.13
CA GLU A 224 -12.90 11.40 0.42
C GLU A 224 -12.64 10.27 -0.58
N ARG A 225 -12.36 10.59 -1.83
CA ARG A 225 -12.15 9.61 -2.91
C ARG A 225 -10.89 9.91 -3.71
N SER A 226 -10.18 8.85 -4.07
CA SER A 226 -9.08 8.93 -5.03
C SER A 226 -9.57 8.48 -6.42
N ARG A 227 -9.22 9.23 -7.46
CA ARG A 227 -9.43 8.77 -8.84
C ARG A 227 -8.54 7.57 -9.20
N TRP A 228 -7.40 7.44 -8.49
CA TRP A 228 -6.40 6.39 -8.74
C TRP A 228 -6.70 5.08 -8.01
N PHE A 229 -7.50 5.15 -6.94
CA PHE A 229 -7.88 4.02 -6.09
C PHE A 229 -9.35 4.14 -5.72
N PRO A 230 -10.28 3.87 -6.67
CA PRO A 230 -11.72 4.11 -6.44
C PRO A 230 -12.29 3.23 -5.32
N ALA A 231 -11.68 2.06 -5.05
CA ALA A 231 -12.07 1.18 -3.95
C ALA A 231 -11.62 1.67 -2.56
N PHE A 232 -10.78 2.71 -2.49
CA PHE A 232 -10.26 3.22 -1.22
C PHE A 232 -11.07 4.40 -0.71
N ALA A 233 -11.35 4.41 0.60
CA ALA A 233 -11.91 5.57 1.28
C ALA A 233 -10.78 6.45 1.85
N LEU A 234 -10.84 7.77 1.60
CA LEU A 234 -9.83 8.70 2.07
C LEU A 234 -10.31 9.46 3.30
N TYR A 235 -9.42 9.62 4.27
CA TYR A 235 -9.61 10.35 5.51
C TYR A 235 -8.55 11.47 5.59
N PRO A 236 -8.81 12.62 4.94
CA PRO A 236 -7.84 13.71 4.88
C PRO A 236 -7.70 14.39 6.24
N GLU A 237 -6.44 14.74 6.58
CA GLU A 237 -6.10 15.62 7.69
C GLU A 237 -6.72 17.00 7.47
N ASP A 238 -7.31 17.56 8.51
CA ASP A 238 -7.77 18.96 8.50
C ASP A 238 -6.57 19.89 8.79
N PRO A 239 -6.32 20.92 7.98
CA PRO A 239 -5.17 21.81 8.19
C PRO A 239 -5.18 22.55 9.53
N ALA A 240 -6.36 22.83 10.12
CA ALA A 240 -6.51 23.53 11.39
C ALA A 240 -6.65 22.61 12.60
N GLN A 241 -7.31 21.43 12.42
CA GLN A 241 -7.66 20.52 13.51
C GLN A 241 -6.86 19.20 13.48
N GLY A 242 -5.92 19.05 12.52
CA GLY A 242 -5.11 17.86 12.37
C GLY A 242 -5.95 16.62 12.05
N TRP A 243 -5.62 15.50 12.66
CA TRP A 243 -6.29 14.21 12.41
C TRP A 243 -7.66 14.05 13.08
N THR A 244 -8.07 14.97 13.96
CA THR A 244 -9.28 14.81 14.79
C THR A 244 -10.55 14.56 13.98
N PRO A 245 -10.91 15.35 12.94
CA PRO A 245 -12.12 15.09 12.15
C PRO A 245 -12.05 13.79 11.34
N ALA A 246 -10.88 13.48 10.77
CA ALA A 246 -10.66 12.27 10.00
C ALA A 246 -10.85 11.01 10.85
N LEU A 247 -10.27 10.98 12.05
CA LEU A 247 -10.38 9.85 12.98
C LEU A 247 -11.79 9.70 13.55
N ALA A 248 -12.49 10.82 13.80
CA ALA A 248 -13.90 10.78 14.21
C ALA A 248 -14.80 10.20 13.11
N ARG A 249 -14.54 10.52 11.84
CA ARG A 249 -15.25 9.93 10.71
C ARG A 249 -14.92 8.44 10.57
N LEU A 250 -13.63 8.07 10.63
CA LEU A 250 -13.20 6.68 10.57
C LEU A 250 -13.92 5.81 11.62
N ARG A 251 -14.01 6.29 12.86
CA ARG A 251 -14.72 5.60 13.93
C ARG A 251 -16.21 5.38 13.60
N ARG A 252 -16.89 6.40 13.07
CA ARG A 252 -18.31 6.27 12.70
C ARG A 252 -18.52 5.24 11.60
N ASP A 253 -17.63 5.25 10.60
CA ASP A 253 -17.74 4.37 9.44
C ASP A 253 -17.49 2.90 9.84
N LEU A 254 -16.48 2.64 10.71
CA LEU A 254 -16.22 1.30 11.27
C LEU A 254 -17.31 0.77 12.21
N THR A 255 -18.20 1.61 12.68
CA THR A 255 -19.31 1.18 13.57
C THR A 255 -20.58 0.84 12.79
N ARG A 256 -20.64 1.25 11.51
CA ARG A 256 -21.81 1.04 10.63
C ARG A 256 -21.70 -0.22 9.76
N ASP A 257 -20.47 -0.64 9.52
CA ASP A 257 -20.12 -1.87 8.79
C ASP A 257 -20.07 -3.06 9.76
#